data_f9dfc61fb29e69f43f7a279745401c82
#
_entry.id   f9dfc61fb29e69f43f7a279745401c82
#
_cell.length_a   1.000
_cell.length_b   1.000
_cell.length_c   1.000
_cell.angle_alpha   90.00
_cell.angle_beta   90.00
_cell.angle_gamma   90.00
#
_symmetry.space_group_name_H-M   'P 1'
#
loop_
_entity.id
_entity.type
_entity.pdbx_description
1 polymer ?
#
loop_
_entity_poly.entity_id
_entity_poly.type
_entity_poly.pdbx_seq_one_letter_code
_entity_poly.pdbx_strand_id
1 'polypeptide(L)'
;MSSNLQGSHFDLVVIGAGPGGYVAAIRAAQLGKRVAIVEKQYWGGVCLNIGCIPTKVLLRHAEVANLVSRHAKAFGLPEGLSADFSAAHTRSREVSVGRAKGVHYLMKKNGITEFEGAAHFVDANSLTVTGSDGTLIDTLNFSNAIIATGAVIRTLPGVP
;
A
#
# COMPACT_ATOMS: atom_id res chain seq x y z
N MET A 1 32.56 -15.88 12.74
CA MET A 1 32.23 -16.07 11.33
C MET A 1 31.72 -14.76 10.82
N SER A 2 32.56 -14.00 10.08
CA SER A 2 32.24 -12.67 9.55
C SER A 2 31.24 -12.87 8.41
N SER A 3 29.96 -12.57 8.65
CA SER A 3 28.97 -12.50 7.58
C SER A 3 29.37 -11.33 6.66
N ASN A 4 29.72 -11.65 5.42
CA ASN A 4 29.95 -10.69 4.35
C ASN A 4 28.67 -9.84 4.19
N LEU A 5 28.67 -8.63 4.76
CA LEU A 5 27.74 -7.55 4.45
C LEU A 5 28.09 -6.95 3.07
N GLN A 6 28.14 -7.77 2.03
CA GLN A 6 28.00 -7.26 0.68
C GLN A 6 26.52 -6.99 0.47
N GLY A 7 26.09 -5.77 0.79
CA GLY A 7 24.73 -5.31 0.56
C GLY A 7 24.27 -5.64 -0.86
N SER A 8 23.04 -6.12 -0.99
CA SER A 8 22.47 -6.46 -2.31
C SER A 8 22.47 -5.22 -3.20
N HIS A 9 23.10 -5.30 -4.38
CA HIS A 9 23.07 -4.19 -5.34
C HIS A 9 21.85 -4.30 -6.25
N PHE A 10 21.09 -3.20 -6.39
CA PHE A 10 19.92 -3.08 -7.26
C PHE A 10 20.15 -2.03 -8.34
N ASP A 11 19.58 -2.21 -9.53
CA ASP A 11 19.57 -1.17 -10.56
C ASP A 11 18.69 0.00 -10.12
N LEU A 12 17.62 -0.33 -9.37
CA LEU A 12 16.63 0.63 -8.89
C LEU A 12 16.11 0.23 -7.51
N VAL A 13 16.11 1.18 -6.58
CA VAL A 13 15.34 1.09 -5.33
C VAL A 13 14.18 2.06 -5.38
N VAL A 14 12.97 1.60 -5.05
CA VAL A 14 11.77 2.42 -4.95
C VAL A 14 11.40 2.57 -3.48
N ILE A 15 11.27 3.80 -3.00
CA ILE A 15 10.92 4.11 -1.61
C ILE A 15 9.45 4.54 -1.57
N GLY A 16 8.62 3.69 -0.97
CA GLY A 16 7.17 3.82 -0.90
C GLY A 16 6.46 2.89 -1.89
N ALA A 17 5.56 2.04 -1.38
CA ALA A 17 4.75 1.09 -2.15
C ALA A 17 3.32 1.58 -2.42
N GLY A 18 3.10 2.89 -2.48
CA GLY A 18 1.87 3.49 -2.97
C GLY A 18 1.71 3.36 -4.48
N PRO A 19 0.60 3.88 -5.08
CA PRO A 19 0.32 3.75 -6.52
C PRO A 19 1.46 4.24 -7.42
N GLY A 20 2.17 5.30 -7.07
CA GLY A 20 3.35 5.75 -7.80
C GLY A 20 4.52 4.76 -7.71
N GLY A 21 4.77 4.23 -6.52
CA GLY A 21 5.92 3.36 -6.27
C GLY A 21 5.78 1.95 -6.84
N TYR A 22 4.70 1.22 -6.49
CA TYR A 22 4.56 -0.15 -6.96
C TYR A 22 4.42 -0.25 -8.49
N VAL A 23 3.78 0.74 -9.13
CA VAL A 23 3.68 0.79 -10.60
C VAL A 23 5.04 1.04 -11.23
N ALA A 24 5.83 1.97 -10.68
CA ALA A 24 7.19 2.23 -11.16
C ALA A 24 8.11 1.01 -10.99
N ALA A 25 8.03 0.34 -9.83
CA ALA A 25 8.80 -0.88 -9.56
C ALA A 25 8.47 -2.00 -10.55
N ILE A 26 7.17 -2.27 -10.79
CA ILE A 26 6.71 -3.26 -11.77
C ILE A 26 7.25 -2.91 -13.16
N ARG A 27 7.13 -1.66 -13.58
CA ARG A 27 7.58 -1.26 -14.91
C ARG A 27 9.07 -1.40 -15.07
N ALA A 28 9.86 -1.03 -14.07
CA ALA A 28 11.30 -1.20 -14.09
C ALA A 28 11.72 -2.68 -14.19
N ALA A 29 11.06 -3.55 -13.41
CA ALA A 29 11.30 -4.99 -13.46
C ALA A 29 10.95 -5.59 -14.84
N GLN A 30 9.84 -5.16 -15.47
CA GLN A 30 9.46 -5.56 -16.83
C GLN A 30 10.48 -5.09 -17.88
N LEU A 31 11.23 -4.05 -17.59
CA LEU A 31 12.36 -3.57 -18.44
C LEU A 31 13.69 -4.27 -18.13
N GLY A 32 13.64 -5.38 -17.37
CA GLY A 32 14.81 -6.20 -17.05
C GLY A 32 15.71 -5.64 -15.95
N LYS A 33 15.23 -4.67 -15.16
CA LYS A 33 15.98 -4.11 -14.02
C LYS A 33 15.85 -4.99 -12.79
N ARG A 34 16.93 -5.11 -12.02
CA ARG A 34 16.91 -5.67 -10.67
C ARG A 34 16.38 -4.60 -9.71
N VAL A 35 15.18 -4.83 -9.17
CA VAL A 35 14.42 -3.82 -8.43
C VAL A 35 14.18 -4.26 -6.99
N ALA A 36 14.38 -3.33 -6.04
CA ALA A 36 13.87 -3.44 -4.68
C ALA A 36 12.83 -2.35 -4.43
N ILE A 37 11.88 -2.63 -3.52
CA ILE A 37 10.89 -1.68 -3.05
C ILE A 37 10.84 -1.71 -1.52
N VAL A 38 10.81 -0.53 -0.90
CA VAL A 38 10.80 -0.38 0.55
C VAL A 38 9.50 0.32 0.95
N GLU A 39 8.74 -0.27 1.88
CA GLU A 39 7.51 0.32 2.42
C GLU A 39 7.46 0.13 3.94
N LYS A 40 7.14 1.20 4.66
CA LYS A 40 7.13 1.19 6.13
C LYS A 40 5.78 0.83 6.75
N GLN A 41 4.66 0.97 6.02
CA GLN A 41 3.34 0.87 6.66
C GLN A 41 2.24 0.29 5.74
N TYR A 42 2.03 0.87 4.55
CA TYR A 42 0.86 0.58 3.73
C TYR A 42 1.23 0.09 2.33
N TRP A 43 1.39 -1.19 2.16
CA TRP A 43 1.51 -1.79 0.82
C TRP A 43 0.28 -1.49 -0.04
N GLY A 44 0.49 -0.82 -1.16
CA GLY A 44 -0.56 -0.22 -1.99
C GLY A 44 -0.93 1.21 -1.61
N GLY A 45 -0.28 1.78 -0.57
CA GLY A 45 -0.41 3.15 -0.12
C GLY A 45 -1.76 3.49 0.52
N VAL A 46 -1.99 4.77 0.74
CA VAL A 46 -3.24 5.33 1.31
C VAL A 46 -4.46 4.88 0.51
N CYS A 47 -4.38 4.88 -0.82
CA CYS A 47 -5.52 4.56 -1.68
C CYS A 47 -6.11 3.17 -1.38
N LEU A 48 -5.30 2.12 -1.31
CA LEU A 48 -5.79 0.77 -1.07
C LEU A 48 -6.20 0.53 0.38
N ASN A 49 -5.51 1.16 1.34
CA ASN A 49 -5.64 0.82 2.76
C ASN A 49 -6.65 1.68 3.52
N ILE A 50 -6.59 3.00 3.36
CA ILE A 50 -7.37 3.96 4.16
C ILE A 50 -8.02 5.08 3.34
N GLY A 51 -7.96 5.00 1.99
CA GLY A 51 -8.46 6.04 1.08
C GLY A 51 -9.49 5.51 0.08
N CYS A 52 -9.10 5.43 -1.18
CA CYS A 52 -9.99 5.20 -2.32
C CYS A 52 -10.82 3.92 -2.20
N ILE A 53 -10.17 2.79 -1.90
CA ILE A 53 -10.82 1.48 -1.94
C ILE A 53 -11.84 1.32 -0.81
N PRO A 54 -11.48 1.51 0.48
CA PRO A 54 -12.48 1.40 1.54
C PRO A 54 -13.63 2.40 1.37
N THR A 55 -13.37 3.62 0.92
CA THR A 55 -14.41 4.63 0.65
C THR A 55 -15.37 4.16 -0.43
N LYS A 56 -14.88 3.63 -1.55
CA LYS A 56 -15.74 3.10 -2.62
C LYS A 56 -16.59 1.93 -2.16
N VAL A 57 -16.06 1.06 -1.31
CA VAL A 57 -16.83 -0.05 -0.74
C VAL A 57 -17.96 0.48 0.14
N LEU A 58 -17.69 1.44 1.02
CA LEU A 58 -18.71 2.06 1.89
C LEU A 58 -19.77 2.80 1.06
N LEU A 59 -19.38 3.56 0.04
CA LEU A 59 -20.30 4.24 -0.87
C LEU A 59 -21.22 3.24 -1.59
N ARG A 60 -20.67 2.12 -2.07
CA ARG A 60 -21.49 1.08 -2.71
C ARG A 60 -22.48 0.43 -1.75
N HIS A 61 -22.08 0.20 -0.49
CA HIS A 61 -23.02 -0.28 0.53
C HIS A 61 -24.13 0.73 0.82
N ALA A 62 -23.79 2.01 0.96
CA ALA A 62 -24.77 3.07 1.15
C ALA A 62 -25.75 3.19 -0.02
N GLU A 63 -25.26 3.07 -1.25
CA GLU A 63 -26.07 3.07 -2.46
C GLU A 63 -27.07 1.91 -2.47
N VAL A 64 -26.61 0.68 -2.19
CA VAL A 64 -27.47 -0.51 -2.13
C VAL A 64 -28.49 -0.38 -1.00
N ALA A 65 -28.07 0.05 0.19
CA ALA A 65 -28.97 0.28 1.33
C ALA A 65 -30.07 1.30 1.00
N ASN A 66 -29.69 2.43 0.38
CA ASN A 66 -30.64 3.46 -0.05
C ASN A 66 -31.61 2.92 -1.12
N LEU A 67 -31.11 2.17 -2.10
CA LEU A 67 -31.92 1.56 -3.16
C LEU A 67 -32.99 0.63 -2.55
N VAL A 68 -32.56 -0.29 -1.67
CA VAL A 68 -33.44 -1.25 -1.01
C VAL A 68 -34.45 -0.58 -0.11
N SER A 69 -34.03 0.41 0.73
CA SER A 69 -34.94 1.09 1.66
C SER A 69 -35.99 1.94 0.96
N ARG A 70 -35.65 2.58 -0.17
CA ARG A 70 -36.59 3.47 -0.90
C ARG A 70 -37.43 2.77 -1.95
N HIS A 71 -36.95 1.68 -2.50
CA HIS A 71 -37.55 1.02 -3.67
C HIS A 71 -37.83 -0.46 -3.44
N ALA A 72 -37.83 -0.94 -2.18
CA ALA A 72 -38.06 -2.35 -1.83
C ALA A 72 -39.29 -2.93 -2.56
N LYS A 73 -40.44 -2.24 -2.48
CA LYS A 73 -41.70 -2.65 -3.12
C LYS A 73 -41.58 -2.82 -4.62
N ALA A 74 -40.87 -1.91 -5.31
CA ALA A 74 -40.68 -1.99 -6.75
C ALA A 74 -39.83 -3.21 -7.19
N PHE A 75 -38.98 -3.71 -6.29
CA PHE A 75 -38.16 -4.90 -6.50
C PHE A 75 -38.76 -6.17 -5.91
N GLY A 76 -39.99 -6.13 -5.37
CA GLY A 76 -40.61 -7.27 -4.71
C GLY A 76 -39.92 -7.71 -3.42
N LEU A 77 -39.19 -6.82 -2.75
CA LEU A 77 -38.49 -7.07 -1.50
C LEU A 77 -39.35 -6.65 -0.30
N PRO A 78 -39.15 -7.27 0.88
CA PRO A 78 -39.81 -6.83 2.10
C PRO A 78 -39.49 -5.36 2.43
N GLU A 79 -40.51 -4.60 2.88
CA GLU A 79 -40.30 -3.24 3.38
C GLU A 79 -39.65 -3.26 4.77
N GLY A 80 -38.98 -2.16 5.15
CA GLY A 80 -38.36 -2.03 6.47
C GLY A 80 -37.02 -2.73 6.64
N LEU A 81 -36.36 -3.15 5.56
CA LEU A 81 -35.02 -3.68 5.62
C LEU A 81 -34.02 -2.61 6.09
N SER A 82 -33.28 -2.92 7.16
CA SER A 82 -32.22 -2.06 7.70
C SER A 82 -30.85 -2.53 7.24
N ALA A 83 -29.95 -1.58 7.03
CA ALA A 83 -28.55 -1.87 6.73
C ALA A 83 -27.73 -1.91 8.03
N ASP A 84 -26.81 -2.88 8.12
CA ASP A 84 -25.83 -2.96 9.20
C ASP A 84 -24.51 -2.28 8.75
N PHE A 85 -24.19 -1.16 9.40
CA PHE A 85 -22.94 -0.44 9.15
C PHE A 85 -21.71 -1.27 9.55
N SER A 86 -21.80 -2.09 10.59
CA SER A 86 -20.68 -2.93 11.04
C SER A 86 -20.27 -3.93 9.94
N ALA A 87 -21.28 -4.55 9.29
CA ALA A 87 -21.04 -5.44 8.13
C ALA A 87 -20.41 -4.68 6.95
N ALA A 88 -20.89 -3.46 6.65
CA ALA A 88 -20.31 -2.62 5.60
C ALA A 88 -18.86 -2.24 5.89
N HIS A 89 -18.55 -1.86 7.14
CA HIS A 89 -17.20 -1.54 7.59
C HIS A 89 -16.27 -2.75 7.48
N THR A 90 -16.69 -3.91 8.02
CA THR A 90 -15.93 -5.16 7.94
C THR A 90 -15.60 -5.51 6.48
N ARG A 91 -16.61 -5.45 5.61
CA ARG A 91 -16.40 -5.69 4.18
C ARG A 91 -15.42 -4.72 3.54
N SER A 92 -15.44 -3.45 3.92
CA SER A 92 -14.49 -2.45 3.41
C SER A 92 -13.03 -2.81 3.78
N ARG A 93 -12.81 -3.35 4.99
CA ARG A 93 -11.48 -3.80 5.43
C ARG A 93 -11.01 -5.05 4.70
N GLU A 94 -11.89 -6.03 4.54
CA GLU A 94 -11.58 -7.26 3.78
C GLU A 94 -11.14 -6.96 2.35
N VAL A 95 -11.87 -6.08 1.66
CA VAL A 95 -11.53 -5.68 0.29
C VAL A 95 -10.17 -4.95 0.26
N SER A 96 -9.90 -4.06 1.22
CA SER A 96 -8.62 -3.35 1.33
C SER A 96 -7.47 -4.32 1.52
N VAL A 97 -7.57 -5.25 2.46
CA VAL A 97 -6.56 -6.30 2.72
C VAL A 97 -6.34 -7.17 1.47
N GLY A 98 -7.43 -7.56 0.79
CA GLY A 98 -7.32 -8.33 -0.45
C GLY A 98 -6.56 -7.59 -1.55
N ARG A 99 -6.74 -6.26 -1.65
CA ARG A 99 -6.01 -5.44 -2.65
C ARG A 99 -4.54 -5.27 -2.29
N ALA A 100 -4.20 -5.08 -1.01
CA ALA A 100 -2.80 -5.04 -0.55
C ALA A 100 -2.08 -6.36 -0.84
N LYS A 101 -2.71 -7.51 -0.56
CA LYS A 101 -2.19 -8.84 -0.96
C LYS A 101 -1.95 -8.95 -2.47
N GLY A 102 -2.80 -8.32 -3.28
CA GLY A 102 -2.61 -8.24 -4.73
C GLY A 102 -1.34 -7.49 -5.13
N VAL A 103 -0.94 -6.46 -4.40
CA VAL A 103 0.34 -5.76 -4.63
C VAL A 103 1.51 -6.69 -4.35
N HIS A 104 1.55 -7.38 -3.22
CA HIS A 104 2.58 -8.38 -2.90
C HIS A 104 2.69 -9.47 -3.98
N TYR A 105 1.53 -9.98 -4.44
CA TYR A 105 1.51 -10.93 -5.55
C TYR A 105 2.20 -10.36 -6.81
N LEU A 106 1.93 -9.10 -7.15
CA LEU A 106 2.56 -8.44 -8.31
C LEU A 106 4.06 -8.23 -8.11
N MET A 107 4.52 -7.90 -6.90
CA MET A 107 5.95 -7.80 -6.59
C MET A 107 6.62 -9.14 -6.83
N LYS A 108 6.10 -10.21 -6.22
CA LYS A 108 6.61 -11.57 -6.39
C LYS A 108 6.59 -12.03 -7.85
N LYS A 109 5.50 -11.79 -8.57
CA LYS A 109 5.35 -12.16 -9.99
C LYS A 109 6.41 -11.51 -10.88
N ASN A 110 6.84 -10.28 -10.57
CA ASN A 110 7.83 -9.55 -11.33
C ASN A 110 9.26 -9.67 -10.75
N GLY A 111 9.49 -10.52 -9.74
CA GLY A 111 10.82 -10.74 -9.16
C GLY A 111 11.37 -9.52 -8.41
N ILE A 112 10.49 -8.66 -7.88
CA ILE A 112 10.85 -7.46 -7.13
C ILE A 112 11.10 -7.88 -5.67
N THR A 113 12.21 -7.43 -5.09
CA THR A 113 12.54 -7.69 -3.69
C THR A 113 11.82 -6.68 -2.79
N GLU A 114 11.04 -7.18 -1.85
CA GLU A 114 10.28 -6.37 -0.89
C GLU A 114 11.06 -6.20 0.42
N PHE A 115 11.05 -4.98 0.97
CA PHE A 115 11.58 -4.66 2.29
C PHE A 115 10.51 -3.92 3.10
N GLU A 116 10.19 -4.44 4.28
CA GLU A 116 9.27 -3.78 5.22
C GLU A 116 10.07 -2.94 6.21
N GLY A 117 9.95 -1.63 6.13
CA GLY A 117 10.66 -0.71 7.00
C GLY A 117 10.77 0.70 6.45
N ALA A 118 11.42 1.57 7.23
CA ALA A 118 11.74 2.94 6.84
C ALA A 118 13.11 2.98 6.14
N ALA A 119 13.15 3.62 4.98
CA ALA A 119 14.39 3.83 4.22
C ALA A 119 15.06 5.14 4.63
N HIS A 120 16.37 5.10 4.86
CA HIS A 120 17.21 6.26 5.15
C HIS A 120 18.44 6.26 4.25
N PHE A 121 18.63 7.31 3.47
CA PHE A 121 19.83 7.45 2.65
C PHE A 121 21.09 7.59 3.53
N VAL A 122 22.09 6.80 3.22
CA VAL A 122 23.43 6.91 3.81
C VAL A 122 24.31 7.80 2.93
N ASP A 123 24.20 7.58 1.63
CA ASP A 123 24.87 8.36 0.57
C ASP A 123 24.05 8.36 -0.73
N ALA A 124 24.64 8.80 -1.84
CA ALA A 124 23.96 8.89 -3.13
C ALA A 124 23.57 7.54 -3.73
N ASN A 125 24.19 6.44 -3.31
CA ASN A 125 24.02 5.11 -3.87
C ASN A 125 23.74 4.02 -2.85
N SER A 126 23.52 4.40 -1.58
CA SER A 126 23.21 3.47 -0.52
C SER A 126 22.15 4.00 0.43
N LEU A 127 21.34 3.10 0.97
CA LEU A 127 20.37 3.38 2.03
C LEU A 127 20.28 2.21 3.01
N THR A 128 19.87 2.53 4.24
CA THR A 128 19.51 1.55 5.25
C THR A 128 17.99 1.40 5.31
N VAL A 129 17.53 0.19 5.62
CA VAL A 129 16.12 -0.10 5.95
C VAL A 129 16.06 -0.43 7.43
N THR A 130 15.22 0.28 8.17
CA THR A 130 15.04 0.07 9.61
C THR A 130 13.60 -0.34 9.93
N GLY A 131 13.44 -1.29 10.83
CA GLY A 131 12.15 -1.72 11.36
C GLY A 131 11.44 -0.64 12.18
N SER A 132 10.19 -0.88 12.54
CA SER A 132 9.40 0.02 13.40
C SER A 132 9.96 0.18 14.82
N ASP A 133 10.78 -0.75 15.27
CA ASP A 133 11.52 -0.75 16.54
C ASP A 133 12.89 -0.08 16.43
N GLY A 134 13.26 0.44 15.26
CA GLY A 134 14.56 1.05 14.98
C GLY A 134 15.68 0.07 14.67
N THR A 135 15.40 -1.25 14.62
CA THR A 135 16.43 -2.24 14.25
C THR A 135 16.80 -2.12 12.79
N LEU A 136 18.10 -2.26 12.49
CA LEU A 136 18.57 -2.34 11.12
C LEU A 136 18.16 -3.69 10.50
N ILE A 137 17.37 -3.63 9.43
CA ILE A 137 16.94 -4.80 8.66
C ILE A 137 17.96 -5.14 7.58
N ASP A 138 18.34 -4.14 6.77
CA ASP A 138 19.30 -4.33 5.69
C ASP A 138 19.95 -3.01 5.26
N THR A 139 21.03 -3.11 4.46
CA THR A 139 21.67 -2.00 3.76
C THR A 139 21.66 -2.30 2.27
N LEU A 140 21.00 -1.44 1.48
CA LEU A 140 20.82 -1.61 0.05
C LEU A 140 21.73 -0.67 -0.72
N ASN A 141 22.47 -1.23 -1.69
CA ASN A 141 23.24 -0.47 -2.67
C ASN A 141 22.44 -0.41 -3.98
N PHE A 142 22.49 0.72 -4.69
CA PHE A 142 21.73 0.91 -5.90
C PHE A 142 22.36 1.91 -6.86
N SER A 143 22.00 1.78 -8.14
CA SER A 143 22.40 2.75 -9.17
C SER A 143 21.47 3.96 -9.22
N ASN A 144 20.16 3.76 -8.97
CA ASN A 144 19.12 4.78 -9.03
C ASN A 144 18.09 4.56 -7.92
N ALA A 145 17.45 5.65 -7.48
CA ALA A 145 16.33 5.59 -6.53
C ALA A 145 15.13 6.39 -7.03
N ILE A 146 13.92 5.91 -6.74
CA ILE A 146 12.66 6.66 -6.91
C ILE A 146 12.07 6.88 -5.53
N ILE A 147 11.85 8.16 -5.18
CA ILE A 147 11.19 8.57 -3.95
C ILE A 147 9.69 8.72 -4.25
N ALA A 148 8.87 7.79 -3.77
CA ALA A 148 7.42 7.74 -3.97
C ALA A 148 6.68 7.63 -2.62
N THR A 149 7.16 8.35 -1.61
CA THR A 149 6.72 8.23 -0.20
C THR A 149 5.32 8.81 0.07
N GLY A 150 4.68 9.43 -0.93
CA GLY A 150 3.36 10.00 -0.79
C GLY A 150 3.34 11.32 -0.02
N ALA A 151 2.24 11.56 0.70
CA ALA A 151 2.00 12.77 1.46
C ALA A 151 1.40 12.45 2.83
N VAL A 152 1.53 13.38 3.76
CA VAL A 152 0.90 13.34 5.07
C VAL A 152 -0.14 14.44 5.19
N ILE A 153 -1.10 14.28 6.11
CA ILE A 153 -2.09 15.29 6.42
C ILE A 153 -1.37 16.53 6.98
N ARG A 154 -1.70 17.69 6.42
CA ARG A 154 -1.27 18.97 6.98
C ARG A 154 -2.27 19.38 8.07
N THR A 155 -1.82 19.42 9.30
CA THR A 155 -2.61 19.96 10.42
C THR A 155 -2.51 21.49 10.45
N LEU A 156 -3.62 22.15 10.83
CA LEU A 156 -3.59 23.57 11.11
C LEU A 156 -3.05 23.82 12.53
N PRO A 157 -2.16 24.82 12.73
CA PRO A 157 -1.68 25.17 14.06
C PRO A 157 -2.86 25.53 14.98
N GLY A 158 -2.91 24.93 16.19
CA GLY A 158 -3.95 25.19 17.19
C GLY A 158 -5.29 24.50 16.95
N VAL A 159 -5.40 23.62 15.95
CA VAL A 159 -6.56 22.72 15.74
C VAL A 159 -6.11 21.28 16.01
N PRO A 160 -6.72 20.60 17.03
CA PRO A 160 -6.38 19.22 17.37
C PRO A 160 -6.80 18.23 16.28
#